data_543ef50fc7d7312527a8f416014d1569
#
_entry.id   543ef50fc7d7312527a8f416014d1569
#
_cell.length_a   1.000
_cell.length_b   1.000
_cell.length_c   1.000
_cell.angle_alpha   90.00
_cell.angle_beta   90.00
_cell.angle_gamma   90.00
#
_symmetry.space_group_name_H-M   'P 1'
#
loop_
_entity.id
_entity.type
_entity.pdbx_description
1 polymer ?
#
loop_
_entity_poly.entity_id
_entity_poly.type
_entity_poly.pdbx_seq_one_letter_code
_entity_poly.pdbx_strand_id
1 'polypeptide(L)'
;MIRIPKNLFALLLLCFITQLTQAQDTIVPKLIWAVNKVDLGTVLEEQGPQVAEFEFTHTQDSLFYIETVVTDCGCTTVEYTQDTLVVGESGTLQVSFDPSSGAGFFSRMIVVKGNLQGVQDTLYIEGNAIPRASDPEGTYRTRKGDLGFRLEKINVGEVFTNVPKLKEVEVYNFGDTPFYKDSLQFIGPEYIQVAQLTDSIMPNDRGLLQVAYDGAMKNDLGYFEDQVSLTWKDSTGFIALNVLADVFEYYAPFSKDDLNQVPQLVIEPREIDLKTIKSTSIQQKEVMLTNKGRQVLEIKKVQGNCDCLRLEMPKTTLDPGESMVLKLVFDPVGRKGIDQRNIYVFSNDPVNPVQLFLLKSRVE
;
A
#
# COMPACT_ATOMS: atom_id res chain seq x y z
N MET A 1 8.06 23.12 73.20
CA MET A 1 7.55 21.92 72.55
C MET A 1 6.04 22.08 72.39
N ILE A 2 5.58 22.47 71.25
CA ILE A 2 4.16 22.64 70.98
C ILE A 2 3.61 21.27 70.46
N ARG A 3 2.72 20.64 71.23
CA ARG A 3 2.07 19.41 70.87
C ARG A 3 0.90 19.74 69.92
N ILE A 4 1.04 19.39 68.66
CA ILE A 4 -0.05 19.45 67.66
C ILE A 4 -1.02 18.30 67.92
N PRO A 5 -2.34 18.55 68.08
CA PRO A 5 -3.30 17.49 68.34
C PRO A 5 -3.48 16.59 67.10
N LYS A 6 -3.49 15.27 67.30
CA LYS A 6 -3.61 14.24 66.27
C LYS A 6 -4.82 14.40 65.33
N ASN A 7 -5.85 15.09 65.78
CA ASN A 7 -7.09 15.32 65.02
C ASN A 7 -6.94 16.38 63.90
N LEU A 8 -5.94 17.26 63.97
CA LEU A 8 -5.69 18.28 62.94
C LEU A 8 -5.04 17.67 61.70
N PHE A 9 -4.26 16.58 61.89
CA PHE A 9 -3.62 15.87 60.82
C PHE A 9 -4.59 15.04 59.98
N ALA A 10 -5.65 14.47 60.62
CA ALA A 10 -6.70 13.74 59.94
C ALA A 10 -7.62 14.67 59.10
N LEU A 11 -7.86 15.90 59.56
CA LEU A 11 -8.68 16.87 58.81
C LEU A 11 -7.94 17.44 57.60
N LEU A 12 -6.64 17.61 57.63
CA LEU A 12 -5.79 18.04 56.52
C LEU A 12 -5.66 16.92 55.47
N LEU A 13 -5.62 15.64 55.88
CA LEU A 13 -5.57 14.53 54.95
C LEU A 13 -6.90 14.32 54.22
N LEU A 14 -8.05 14.59 54.88
CA LEU A 14 -9.39 14.51 54.26
C LEU A 14 -9.62 15.62 53.23
N CYS A 15 -9.07 16.84 53.43
CA CYS A 15 -9.15 17.93 52.45
C CYS A 15 -8.27 17.70 51.22
N PHE A 16 -7.23 16.86 51.28
CA PHE A 16 -6.36 16.57 50.15
C PHE A 16 -6.91 15.49 49.23
N ILE A 17 -7.82 14.63 49.72
CA ILE A 17 -8.42 13.54 48.93
C ILE A 17 -9.59 14.04 48.07
N THR A 18 -10.19 15.19 48.39
CA THR A 18 -11.35 15.73 47.62
C THR A 18 -10.94 16.57 46.39
N GLN A 19 -9.65 16.75 46.10
CA GLN A 19 -9.20 17.51 44.92
C GLN A 19 -8.77 16.64 43.72
N LEU A 20 -8.89 15.33 43.80
CA LEU A 20 -8.43 14.41 42.74
C LEU A 20 -9.53 13.85 41.82
N THR A 21 -10.76 14.37 41.91
CA THR A 21 -11.75 14.13 40.87
C THR A 21 -11.89 15.36 39.98
N GLN A 22 -10.85 15.72 39.23
CA GLN A 22 -11.07 16.40 37.97
C GLN A 22 -11.68 15.35 37.04
N ALA A 23 -13.00 15.41 36.89
CA ALA A 23 -13.64 14.78 35.76
C ALA A 23 -12.90 15.30 34.52
N GLN A 24 -12.22 14.42 33.77
CA GLN A 24 -11.87 14.70 32.40
C GLN A 24 -13.20 14.92 31.71
N ASP A 25 -13.57 16.18 31.45
CA ASP A 25 -14.62 16.50 30.48
C ASP A 25 -14.20 15.82 29.19
N THR A 26 -14.80 14.69 28.91
CA THR A 26 -14.73 14.06 27.59
C THR A 26 -15.34 15.09 26.62
N ILE A 27 -14.49 15.78 25.88
CA ILE A 27 -14.92 16.71 24.84
C ILE A 27 -15.65 15.84 23.80
N VAL A 28 -16.97 15.80 23.88
CA VAL A 28 -17.78 15.17 22.85
C VAL A 28 -17.69 16.06 21.61
N PRO A 29 -17.18 15.57 20.48
CA PRO A 29 -17.12 16.36 19.26
C PRO A 29 -18.51 16.82 18.87
N LYS A 30 -18.66 18.06 18.42
CA LYS A 30 -19.94 18.67 18.06
C LYS A 30 -20.50 18.10 16.76
N LEU A 31 -19.59 17.73 15.85
CA LEU A 31 -19.87 16.98 14.64
C LEU A 31 -19.04 15.69 14.65
N ILE A 32 -19.62 14.60 14.23
CA ILE A 32 -18.92 13.34 13.95
C ILE A 32 -18.93 13.13 12.45
N TRP A 33 -17.78 13.22 11.83
CA TRP A 33 -17.58 12.95 10.42
C TRP A 33 -17.37 11.45 10.20
N ALA A 34 -18.03 10.88 9.20
CA ALA A 34 -17.81 9.49 8.80
C ALA A 34 -16.36 9.24 8.38
N VAL A 35 -15.82 10.20 7.61
CA VAL A 35 -14.39 10.31 7.25
C VAL A 35 -14.00 11.79 7.23
N ASN A 36 -12.75 12.09 7.52
CA ASN A 36 -12.21 13.46 7.42
C ASN A 36 -11.28 13.64 6.21
N LYS A 37 -11.05 12.57 5.45
CA LYS A 37 -10.22 12.55 4.25
C LYS A 37 -10.76 11.57 3.23
N VAL A 38 -10.83 12.00 1.97
CA VAL A 38 -11.18 11.17 0.81
C VAL A 38 -10.01 11.18 -0.17
N ASP A 39 -9.55 9.99 -0.55
CA ASP A 39 -8.57 9.81 -1.62
C ASP A 39 -9.32 9.56 -2.94
N LEU A 40 -9.13 10.47 -3.89
CA LEU A 40 -9.70 10.40 -5.25
C LEU A 40 -8.87 9.48 -6.17
N GLY A 41 -7.75 8.93 -5.66
CA GLY A 41 -6.85 8.07 -6.44
C GLY A 41 -6.14 8.82 -7.57
N THR A 42 -5.92 8.11 -8.68
CA THR A 42 -5.37 8.70 -9.89
C THR A 42 -6.50 9.24 -10.76
N VAL A 43 -6.40 10.51 -11.13
CA VAL A 43 -7.34 11.20 -12.02
C VAL A 43 -6.62 11.71 -13.26
N LEU A 44 -7.30 11.73 -14.41
CA LEU A 44 -6.76 12.30 -15.64
C LEU A 44 -7.08 13.81 -15.68
N GLU A 45 -6.12 14.63 -16.13
CA GLU A 45 -6.27 16.09 -16.20
C GLU A 45 -7.54 16.53 -16.95
N GLU A 46 -7.89 15.81 -18.00
CA GLU A 46 -9.07 16.11 -18.85
C GLU A 46 -10.36 15.39 -18.43
N GLN A 47 -10.34 14.60 -17.34
CA GLN A 47 -11.49 13.79 -16.91
C GLN A 47 -12.66 14.65 -16.41
N GLY A 48 -12.42 15.94 -16.19
CA GLY A 48 -13.39 16.87 -15.61
C GLY A 48 -13.47 16.76 -14.08
N PRO A 49 -14.36 17.52 -13.46
CA PRO A 49 -14.45 17.60 -12.00
C PRO A 49 -14.71 16.24 -11.36
N GLN A 50 -13.92 15.93 -10.33
CA GLN A 50 -14.04 14.74 -9.50
C GLN A 50 -14.76 15.06 -8.20
N VAL A 51 -15.66 14.21 -7.75
CA VAL A 51 -16.54 14.47 -6.62
C VAL A 51 -16.19 13.57 -5.44
N ALA A 52 -16.04 14.18 -4.27
CA ALA A 52 -15.94 13.50 -2.97
C ALA A 52 -17.13 13.91 -2.11
N GLU A 53 -17.68 12.95 -1.35
CA GLU A 53 -18.77 13.18 -0.42
C GLU A 53 -18.31 12.94 1.01
N PHE A 54 -18.68 13.84 1.91
CA PHE A 54 -18.45 13.74 3.35
C PHE A 54 -19.80 13.79 4.06
N GLU A 55 -20.03 12.80 4.91
CA GLU A 55 -21.17 12.73 5.80
C GLU A 55 -20.78 13.12 7.21
N PHE A 56 -21.64 13.86 7.91
CA PHE A 56 -21.46 14.16 9.32
C PHE A 56 -22.78 14.02 10.08
N THR A 57 -22.69 13.75 11.40
CA THR A 57 -23.83 13.73 12.32
C THR A 57 -23.65 14.79 13.38
N HIS A 58 -24.70 15.60 13.60
CA HIS A 58 -24.75 16.59 14.68
C HIS A 58 -25.04 15.92 16.03
N THR A 59 -24.22 16.20 17.07
CA THR A 59 -24.27 15.48 18.36
C THR A 59 -24.65 16.33 19.57
N GLN A 60 -24.83 17.65 19.39
CA GLN A 60 -25.13 18.57 20.48
C GLN A 60 -26.64 18.83 20.59
N ASP A 61 -27.15 19.02 21.78
CA ASP A 61 -28.55 19.38 22.04
C ASP A 61 -28.79 20.89 21.75
N SER A 62 -28.64 21.26 20.48
CA SER A 62 -28.79 22.62 19.96
C SER A 62 -29.03 22.57 18.46
N LEU A 63 -29.61 23.61 17.90
CA LEU A 63 -29.78 23.71 16.45
C LEU A 63 -28.43 24.00 15.78
N PHE A 64 -28.10 23.23 14.75
CA PHE A 64 -26.87 23.36 14.00
C PHE A 64 -27.14 23.66 12.52
N TYR A 65 -26.36 24.57 11.94
CA TYR A 65 -26.23 24.78 10.49
C TYR A 65 -24.80 25.16 10.14
N ILE A 66 -24.41 24.87 8.91
CA ILE A 66 -23.11 25.28 8.36
C ILE A 66 -23.21 26.77 7.98
N GLU A 67 -22.38 27.62 8.59
CA GLU A 67 -22.32 29.05 8.26
C GLU A 67 -21.52 29.34 6.99
N THR A 68 -20.39 28.65 6.84
CA THR A 68 -19.49 28.81 5.69
C THR A 68 -18.56 27.63 5.50
N VAL A 69 -18.21 27.39 4.25
CA VAL A 69 -17.17 26.43 3.87
C VAL A 69 -16.13 27.18 3.06
N VAL A 70 -14.85 27.02 3.40
CA VAL A 70 -13.72 27.68 2.74
C VAL A 70 -12.79 26.60 2.19
N THR A 71 -12.40 26.75 0.93
CA THR A 71 -11.40 25.90 0.26
C THR A 71 -10.10 26.67 0.06
N ASP A 72 -8.98 25.97 0.01
CA ASP A 72 -7.64 26.55 -0.20
C ASP A 72 -7.31 26.82 -1.68
N CYS A 73 -8.19 26.43 -2.60
CA CYS A 73 -8.00 26.57 -4.05
C CYS A 73 -9.34 26.90 -4.74
N GLY A 74 -9.29 27.78 -5.73
CA GLY A 74 -10.41 28.05 -6.64
C GLY A 74 -10.76 26.86 -7.58
N CYS A 75 -9.93 25.82 -7.59
CA CYS A 75 -10.15 24.55 -8.30
C CYS A 75 -11.11 23.61 -7.56
N THR A 76 -11.58 23.99 -6.36
CA THR A 76 -12.44 23.19 -5.51
C THR A 76 -13.72 23.96 -5.21
N THR A 77 -14.86 23.41 -5.57
CA THR A 77 -16.19 23.93 -5.24
C THR A 77 -16.89 23.01 -4.26
N VAL A 78 -17.80 23.56 -3.47
CA VAL A 78 -18.47 22.80 -2.40
C VAL A 78 -19.96 23.08 -2.40
N GLU A 79 -20.76 22.01 -2.32
CA GLU A 79 -22.18 22.04 -2.03
C GLU A 79 -22.43 21.32 -0.70
N TYR A 80 -23.30 21.84 0.16
CA TYR A 80 -23.54 21.25 1.48
C TYR A 80 -24.97 21.44 1.95
N THR A 81 -25.40 20.65 2.94
CA THR A 81 -26.71 20.72 3.57
C THR A 81 -26.96 22.13 4.10
N GLN A 82 -28.00 22.79 3.57
CA GLN A 82 -28.41 24.14 3.95
C GLN A 82 -29.43 24.14 5.11
N ASP A 83 -30.00 22.99 5.43
CA ASP A 83 -31.02 22.86 6.47
C ASP A 83 -30.41 22.99 7.86
N THR A 84 -31.25 23.42 8.81
CA THR A 84 -30.90 23.43 10.22
C THR A 84 -31.16 22.05 10.81
N LEU A 85 -30.16 21.45 11.43
CA LEU A 85 -30.16 20.10 11.98
C LEU A 85 -30.43 20.12 13.50
N VAL A 86 -31.24 19.20 13.97
CA VAL A 86 -31.34 18.86 15.39
C VAL A 86 -30.37 17.74 15.79
N VAL A 87 -30.20 17.51 17.08
CA VAL A 87 -29.32 16.45 17.60
C VAL A 87 -29.65 15.09 17.01
N GLY A 88 -28.64 14.39 16.51
CA GLY A 88 -28.75 13.08 15.88
C GLY A 88 -29.04 13.11 14.38
N GLU A 89 -29.33 14.27 13.80
CA GLU A 89 -29.49 14.37 12.35
C GLU A 89 -28.14 14.46 11.63
N SER A 90 -28.13 13.97 10.40
CA SER A 90 -26.95 13.97 9.52
C SER A 90 -27.07 15.00 8.41
N GLY A 91 -25.93 15.52 8.00
CA GLY A 91 -25.78 16.37 6.84
C GLY A 91 -24.69 15.87 5.91
N THR A 92 -24.66 16.37 4.70
CA THR A 92 -23.67 16.04 3.67
C THR A 92 -22.93 17.28 3.19
N LEU A 93 -21.70 17.06 2.74
CA LEU A 93 -20.87 18.05 2.07
C LEU A 93 -20.25 17.38 0.85
N GLN A 94 -20.60 17.87 -0.34
CA GLN A 94 -20.09 17.39 -1.61
C GLN A 94 -19.01 18.34 -2.11
N VAL A 95 -17.82 17.80 -2.34
CA VAL A 95 -16.64 18.56 -2.78
C VAL A 95 -16.32 18.17 -4.21
N SER A 96 -16.29 19.11 -5.12
CA SER A 96 -15.94 18.94 -6.53
C SER A 96 -14.57 19.55 -6.81
N PHE A 97 -13.62 18.75 -7.26
CA PHE A 97 -12.25 19.14 -7.60
C PHE A 97 -12.00 19.03 -9.09
N ASP A 98 -11.49 20.12 -9.71
CA ASP A 98 -11.08 20.14 -11.10
C ASP A 98 -9.58 19.81 -11.25
N PRO A 99 -9.23 18.63 -11.79
CA PRO A 99 -7.83 18.20 -11.94
C PRO A 99 -7.05 18.99 -13.00
N SER A 100 -7.71 19.72 -13.89
CA SER A 100 -7.06 20.57 -14.91
C SER A 100 -6.25 21.73 -14.32
N SER A 101 -6.46 22.03 -13.03
CA SER A 101 -5.78 23.11 -12.31
C SER A 101 -4.30 22.82 -11.99
N GLY A 102 -3.81 21.59 -12.13
CA GLY A 102 -2.41 21.25 -11.90
C GLY A 102 -2.17 19.76 -11.79
N ALA A 103 -1.07 19.34 -12.42
CA ALA A 103 -0.64 17.94 -12.45
C ALA A 103 0.16 17.55 -11.20
N GLY A 104 0.16 16.25 -10.90
CA GLY A 104 0.89 15.64 -9.79
C GLY A 104 0.01 15.39 -8.57
N PHE A 105 0.67 15.10 -7.45
CA PHE A 105 -0.03 14.90 -6.18
C PHE A 105 -0.70 16.20 -5.73
N PHE A 106 -1.95 16.08 -5.31
CA PHE A 106 -2.69 17.16 -4.69
C PHE A 106 -3.28 16.72 -3.34
N SER A 107 -3.33 17.68 -2.42
CA SER A 107 -4.11 17.60 -1.17
C SER A 107 -4.79 18.94 -0.98
N ARG A 108 -6.11 18.96 -0.95
CA ARG A 108 -6.93 20.19 -0.83
C ARG A 108 -7.62 20.20 0.51
N MET A 109 -7.50 21.33 1.19
CA MET A 109 -8.07 21.55 2.50
C MET A 109 -9.44 22.24 2.37
N ILE A 110 -10.42 21.70 3.09
CA ILE A 110 -11.77 22.23 3.19
C ILE A 110 -12.05 22.54 4.67
N VAL A 111 -12.29 23.80 4.99
CA VAL A 111 -12.60 24.23 6.35
C VAL A 111 -14.10 24.50 6.45
N VAL A 112 -14.77 23.73 7.31
CA VAL A 112 -16.20 23.85 7.60
C VAL A 112 -16.38 24.60 8.91
N LYS A 113 -17.17 25.70 8.89
CA LYS A 113 -17.52 26.48 10.08
C LYS A 113 -19.02 26.42 10.31
N GLY A 114 -19.42 26.12 11.53
CA GLY A 114 -20.82 26.10 11.94
C GLY A 114 -21.17 27.24 12.89
N ASN A 115 -22.47 27.43 13.09
CA ASN A 115 -23.04 28.46 13.97
C ASN A 115 -22.72 28.29 15.46
N LEU A 116 -22.32 27.08 15.88
CA LEU A 116 -21.98 26.81 17.27
C LEU A 116 -20.55 27.21 17.57
N GLN A 117 -20.34 27.90 18.70
CA GLN A 117 -19.01 28.35 19.12
C GLN A 117 -18.00 27.21 19.16
N GLY A 118 -16.89 27.38 18.45
CA GLY A 118 -15.80 26.39 18.36
C GLY A 118 -16.13 25.20 17.45
N VAL A 119 -17.12 25.28 16.57
CA VAL A 119 -17.27 24.35 15.45
C VAL A 119 -16.47 24.89 14.28
N GLN A 120 -15.29 24.31 14.09
CA GLN A 120 -14.48 24.49 12.90
C GLN A 120 -13.74 23.18 12.66
N ASP A 121 -14.13 22.47 11.61
CA ASP A 121 -13.55 21.20 11.22
C ASP A 121 -12.79 21.35 9.90
N THR A 122 -11.77 20.52 9.73
CA THR A 122 -10.95 20.50 8.52
C THR A 122 -11.01 19.13 7.88
N LEU A 123 -11.41 19.13 6.61
CA LEU A 123 -11.49 17.95 5.76
C LEU A 123 -10.45 18.03 4.66
N TYR A 124 -10.11 16.89 4.07
CA TYR A 124 -9.14 16.81 2.98
C TYR A 124 -9.64 15.94 1.85
N ILE A 125 -9.39 16.38 0.62
CA ILE A 125 -9.37 15.50 -0.55
C ILE A 125 -7.95 15.43 -1.06
N GLU A 126 -7.51 14.23 -1.45
CA GLU A 126 -6.18 14.03 -2.01
C GLU A 126 -6.24 13.09 -3.21
N GLY A 127 -5.18 13.06 -4.00
CA GLY A 127 -5.05 12.20 -5.17
C GLY A 127 -3.84 12.58 -6.01
N ASN A 128 -3.76 12.00 -7.21
CA ASN A 128 -2.69 12.29 -8.14
C ASN A 128 -3.25 12.57 -9.54
N ALA A 129 -3.12 13.81 -10.02
CA ALA A 129 -3.57 14.22 -11.35
C ALA A 129 -2.47 13.93 -12.39
N ILE A 130 -2.76 13.06 -13.36
CA ILE A 130 -1.83 12.75 -14.44
C ILE A 130 -2.01 13.77 -15.57
N PRO A 131 -0.93 14.52 -15.95
CA PRO A 131 -1.00 15.49 -17.03
C PRO A 131 -1.21 14.80 -18.38
N ARG A 132 -1.89 15.47 -19.30
CA ARG A 132 -2.04 14.97 -20.67
C ARG A 132 -0.68 14.93 -21.38
N ALA A 133 -0.37 13.80 -22.01
CA ALA A 133 0.86 13.65 -22.75
C ALA A 133 0.83 14.54 -24.02
N SER A 134 1.84 15.41 -24.20
CA SER A 134 2.00 16.23 -25.39
C SER A 134 2.47 15.42 -26.60
N ASP A 135 3.15 14.30 -26.37
CA ASP A 135 3.62 13.34 -27.36
C ASP A 135 3.16 11.92 -26.95
N PRO A 136 1.96 11.48 -27.37
CA PRO A 136 1.47 10.14 -27.05
C PRO A 136 2.35 9.02 -27.59
N GLU A 137 2.88 9.15 -28.82
CA GLU A 137 3.78 8.15 -29.42
C GLU A 137 5.06 7.94 -28.62
N GLY A 138 5.68 9.02 -28.18
CA GLY A 138 6.88 8.99 -27.35
C GLY A 138 6.59 8.57 -25.91
N THR A 139 5.36 8.74 -25.41
CA THR A 139 4.96 8.44 -24.04
C THR A 139 4.54 6.98 -23.88
N TYR A 140 3.65 6.48 -24.77
CA TYR A 140 3.07 5.12 -24.70
C TYR A 140 3.75 4.19 -25.68
N ARG A 141 5.06 3.97 -25.51
CA ARG A 141 5.92 3.24 -26.47
C ARG A 141 5.64 1.76 -26.55
N THR A 142 5.08 1.15 -25.50
CA THR A 142 4.77 -0.27 -25.48
C THR A 142 3.39 -0.49 -26.08
N ARG A 143 3.35 -1.02 -27.28
CA ARG A 143 2.12 -1.34 -28.00
C ARG A 143 1.67 -2.77 -27.72
N LYS A 144 0.40 -2.93 -27.38
CA LYS A 144 -0.27 -4.23 -27.21
C LYS A 144 -1.64 -4.13 -27.89
N GLY A 145 -1.73 -4.63 -29.13
CA GLY A 145 -2.88 -4.33 -30.00
C GLY A 145 -3.01 -2.82 -30.21
N ASP A 146 -4.22 -2.30 -30.05
CA ASP A 146 -4.52 -0.87 -30.20
C ASP A 146 -4.18 -0.05 -28.96
N LEU A 147 -3.86 -0.69 -27.83
CA LEU A 147 -3.50 0.02 -26.60
C LEU A 147 -1.99 0.25 -26.49
N GLY A 148 -1.64 1.46 -26.08
CA GLY A 148 -0.29 1.87 -25.72
C GLY A 148 -0.13 1.99 -24.21
N PHE A 149 1.03 1.54 -23.71
CA PHE A 149 1.43 1.58 -22.30
C PHE A 149 2.73 2.34 -22.15
N ARG A 150 2.94 2.99 -20.99
CA ARG A 150 4.22 3.64 -20.67
C ARG A 150 5.35 2.63 -20.44
N LEU A 151 5.03 1.46 -19.88
CA LEU A 151 5.97 0.40 -19.52
C LEU A 151 5.50 -0.94 -20.10
N GLU A 152 6.46 -1.85 -20.32
CA GLU A 152 6.19 -3.19 -20.83
C GLU A 152 5.48 -4.09 -19.81
N LYS A 153 5.83 -3.89 -18.52
CA LYS A 153 5.30 -4.67 -17.41
C LYS A 153 4.63 -3.76 -16.41
N ILE A 154 3.55 -4.21 -15.82
CA ILE A 154 2.84 -3.51 -14.75
C ILE A 154 3.47 -3.91 -13.42
N ASN A 155 4.19 -3.00 -12.78
CA ASN A 155 4.75 -3.23 -11.46
C ASN A 155 3.76 -2.76 -10.39
N VAL A 156 3.14 -3.71 -9.69
CA VAL A 156 2.24 -3.45 -8.55
C VAL A 156 3.04 -3.04 -7.30
N GLY A 157 4.31 -3.48 -7.22
CA GLY A 157 5.19 -3.24 -6.08
C GLY A 157 4.94 -4.19 -4.92
N GLU A 158 5.13 -3.70 -3.69
CA GLU A 158 4.95 -4.48 -2.47
C GLU A 158 3.46 -4.77 -2.21
N VAL A 159 3.15 -6.05 -2.07
CA VAL A 159 1.81 -6.58 -1.78
C VAL A 159 1.87 -7.33 -0.46
N PHE A 160 1.09 -6.89 0.53
CA PHE A 160 1.00 -7.57 1.82
C PHE A 160 -0.22 -8.50 1.87
N THR A 161 -0.10 -9.59 2.64
CA THR A 161 -1.15 -10.63 2.73
C THR A 161 -2.41 -10.21 3.50
N ASN A 162 -2.49 -9.00 4.02
CA ASN A 162 -3.64 -8.51 4.79
C ASN A 162 -4.67 -7.75 3.96
N VAL A 163 -4.27 -7.16 2.83
CA VAL A 163 -5.14 -6.35 1.98
C VAL A 163 -4.66 -6.38 0.53
N PRO A 164 -5.56 -6.52 -0.46
CA PRO A 164 -5.19 -6.43 -1.86
C PRO A 164 -4.53 -5.08 -2.20
N LYS A 165 -3.49 -5.13 -3.02
CA LYS A 165 -2.83 -3.94 -3.54
C LYS A 165 -3.46 -3.51 -4.85
N LEU A 166 -3.85 -2.24 -4.91
CA LEU A 166 -4.37 -1.63 -6.13
C LEU A 166 -3.27 -0.87 -6.87
N LYS A 167 -3.23 -1.02 -8.19
CA LYS A 167 -2.33 -0.30 -9.07
C LYS A 167 -3.10 0.24 -10.26
N GLU A 168 -3.12 1.54 -10.41
CA GLU A 168 -3.69 2.21 -11.57
C GLU A 168 -2.66 2.33 -12.68
N VAL A 169 -3.12 2.08 -13.90
CA VAL A 169 -2.28 2.00 -15.10
C VAL A 169 -2.94 2.85 -16.18
N GLU A 170 -2.24 3.88 -16.59
CA GLU A 170 -2.65 4.70 -17.72
C GLU A 170 -2.42 3.96 -19.05
N VAL A 171 -3.40 4.00 -19.92
CA VAL A 171 -3.36 3.42 -21.25
C VAL A 171 -3.84 4.43 -22.29
N TYR A 172 -3.34 4.33 -23.52
CA TYR A 172 -3.72 5.18 -24.63
C TYR A 172 -4.28 4.33 -25.78
N ASN A 173 -5.41 4.72 -26.34
CA ASN A 173 -6.02 4.06 -27.47
C ASN A 173 -5.49 4.65 -28.78
N PHE A 174 -4.69 3.89 -29.50
CA PHE A 174 -4.18 4.25 -30.83
C PHE A 174 -5.01 3.66 -31.98
N GLY A 175 -6.02 2.85 -31.63
CA GLY A 175 -6.95 2.28 -32.61
C GLY A 175 -8.08 3.24 -33.00
N ASP A 176 -8.94 2.75 -33.87
CA ASP A 176 -10.08 3.51 -34.40
C ASP A 176 -11.39 3.20 -33.66
N THR A 177 -11.37 2.23 -32.73
CA THR A 177 -12.58 1.80 -32.00
C THR A 177 -12.45 2.13 -30.52
N PRO A 178 -13.54 2.58 -29.85
CA PRO A 178 -13.51 2.83 -28.42
C PRO A 178 -13.52 1.54 -27.60
N PHE A 179 -12.89 1.58 -26.43
CA PHE A 179 -12.94 0.53 -25.40
C PHE A 179 -13.90 0.96 -24.29
N TYR A 180 -15.02 0.25 -24.12
CA TYR A 180 -16.02 0.56 -23.10
C TYR A 180 -15.83 -0.31 -21.85
N LYS A 181 -15.96 0.29 -20.68
CA LYS A 181 -15.79 -0.34 -19.36
C LYS A 181 -16.59 -1.65 -19.24
N ASP A 182 -17.86 -1.62 -19.59
CA ASP A 182 -18.77 -2.76 -19.44
C ASP A 182 -18.51 -3.91 -20.44
N SER A 183 -17.62 -3.69 -21.42
CA SER A 183 -17.24 -4.71 -22.41
C SER A 183 -15.92 -5.40 -22.10
N LEU A 184 -15.16 -4.94 -21.09
CA LEU A 184 -13.91 -5.56 -20.67
C LEU A 184 -14.14 -6.97 -20.13
N GLN A 185 -13.39 -7.93 -20.68
CA GLN A 185 -13.29 -9.29 -20.18
C GLN A 185 -11.84 -9.57 -19.75
N PHE A 186 -11.70 -10.21 -18.61
CA PHE A 186 -10.42 -10.52 -18.00
C PHE A 186 -10.26 -12.03 -17.86
N ILE A 187 -9.08 -12.54 -18.19
CA ILE A 187 -8.66 -13.93 -17.95
C ILE A 187 -7.30 -13.91 -17.27
N GLY A 188 -7.23 -14.47 -16.08
CA GLY A 188 -6.01 -14.51 -15.27
C GLY A 188 -6.18 -15.34 -14.01
N PRO A 189 -5.14 -15.39 -13.15
CA PRO A 189 -5.23 -16.03 -11.86
C PRO A 189 -6.27 -15.33 -10.97
N GLU A 190 -6.94 -16.08 -10.11
CA GLU A 190 -8.00 -15.56 -9.22
C GLU A 190 -7.53 -14.42 -8.29
N TYR A 191 -6.24 -14.41 -7.92
CA TYR A 191 -5.63 -13.39 -7.07
C TYR A 191 -5.29 -12.08 -7.82
N ILE A 192 -5.51 -12.00 -9.14
CA ILE A 192 -5.38 -10.77 -9.91
C ILE A 192 -6.73 -10.43 -10.53
N GLN A 193 -7.15 -9.19 -10.36
CA GLN A 193 -8.33 -8.66 -11.02
C GLN A 193 -7.93 -7.41 -11.81
N VAL A 194 -8.57 -7.20 -12.97
CA VAL A 194 -8.38 -5.99 -13.78
C VAL A 194 -9.72 -5.37 -14.11
N ALA A 195 -9.82 -4.07 -13.87
CA ALA A 195 -11.00 -3.28 -14.18
C ALA A 195 -10.61 -2.03 -14.99
N GLN A 196 -11.47 -1.58 -15.88
CA GLN A 196 -11.36 -0.27 -16.50
C GLN A 196 -12.04 0.76 -15.58
N LEU A 197 -11.33 1.82 -15.18
CA LEU A 197 -11.87 2.86 -14.30
C LEU A 197 -12.63 3.93 -15.10
N THR A 198 -12.11 4.33 -16.25
CA THR A 198 -12.79 5.28 -17.17
C THR A 198 -13.92 4.59 -17.90
N ASP A 199 -15.05 5.27 -18.10
CA ASP A 199 -16.25 4.70 -18.75
C ASP A 199 -15.96 4.25 -20.18
N SER A 200 -15.11 5.00 -20.88
CA SER A 200 -14.62 4.66 -22.21
C SER A 200 -13.19 5.16 -22.43
N ILE A 201 -12.46 4.49 -23.34
CA ILE A 201 -11.17 4.95 -23.85
C ILE A 201 -11.37 5.17 -25.35
N MET A 202 -11.64 6.41 -25.72
CA MET A 202 -11.95 6.78 -27.10
C MET A 202 -10.71 6.69 -28.01
N PRO A 203 -10.86 6.58 -29.34
CA PRO A 203 -9.75 6.70 -30.28
C PRO A 203 -8.93 8.00 -30.06
N ASN A 204 -7.63 7.87 -30.07
CA ASN A 204 -6.66 8.95 -29.79
C ASN A 204 -6.85 9.61 -28.42
N ASP A 205 -7.36 8.85 -27.46
CA ASP A 205 -7.53 9.28 -26.09
C ASP A 205 -6.97 8.24 -25.11
N ARG A 206 -6.92 8.60 -23.84
CA ARG A 206 -6.37 7.75 -22.80
C ARG A 206 -7.43 7.36 -21.77
N GLY A 207 -7.13 6.33 -21.02
CA GLY A 207 -7.95 5.90 -19.90
C GLY A 207 -7.12 5.25 -18.81
N LEU A 208 -7.81 4.79 -17.79
CA LEU A 208 -7.21 4.12 -16.63
C LEU A 208 -7.73 2.68 -16.51
N LEU A 209 -6.80 1.75 -16.36
CA LEU A 209 -7.05 0.41 -15.86
C LEU A 209 -6.60 0.33 -14.41
N GLN A 210 -7.29 -0.45 -13.60
CA GLN A 210 -6.86 -0.79 -12.24
C GLN A 210 -6.55 -2.28 -12.17
N VAL A 211 -5.37 -2.60 -11.65
CA VAL A 211 -4.96 -3.97 -11.34
C VAL A 211 -5.02 -4.12 -9.82
N ALA A 212 -5.82 -5.05 -9.33
CA ALA A 212 -5.85 -5.48 -7.94
C ALA A 212 -5.09 -6.79 -7.81
N TYR A 213 -4.12 -6.85 -6.90
CA TYR A 213 -3.34 -8.05 -6.61
C TYR A 213 -3.55 -8.44 -5.15
N ASP A 214 -4.07 -9.65 -4.92
CA ASP A 214 -4.37 -10.19 -3.59
C ASP A 214 -3.26 -11.15 -3.14
N GLY A 215 -2.43 -10.70 -2.20
CA GLY A 215 -1.33 -11.49 -1.65
C GLY A 215 -1.80 -12.67 -0.79
N ALA A 216 -2.97 -12.58 -0.13
CA ALA A 216 -3.53 -13.69 0.62
C ALA A 216 -4.02 -14.81 -0.30
N MET A 217 -4.75 -14.45 -1.36
CA MET A 217 -5.23 -15.42 -2.37
C MET A 217 -4.08 -16.04 -3.18
N LYS A 218 -2.99 -15.28 -3.44
CA LYS A 218 -1.77 -15.84 -4.06
C LYS A 218 -1.22 -17.01 -3.26
N ASN A 219 -1.31 -16.94 -1.95
CA ASN A 219 -0.86 -17.98 -1.01
C ASN A 219 0.59 -18.44 -1.26
N ASP A 220 1.43 -17.53 -1.70
CA ASP A 220 2.88 -17.71 -1.88
C ASP A 220 3.59 -16.37 -1.67
N LEU A 221 4.82 -16.42 -1.13
CA LEU A 221 5.64 -15.25 -0.84
C LEU A 221 6.76 -15.12 -1.87
N GLY A 222 7.25 -13.89 -2.11
CA GLY A 222 8.38 -13.63 -2.97
C GLY A 222 8.09 -12.74 -4.16
N TYR A 223 8.96 -12.82 -5.15
CA TYR A 223 8.94 -11.99 -6.34
C TYR A 223 8.30 -12.77 -7.49
N PHE A 224 7.25 -12.20 -8.09
CA PHE A 224 6.45 -12.86 -9.12
C PHE A 224 6.35 -12.02 -10.38
N GLU A 225 6.25 -12.71 -11.50
CA GLU A 225 5.81 -12.20 -12.79
C GLU A 225 4.67 -13.09 -13.27
N ASP A 226 3.45 -12.57 -13.19
CA ASP A 226 2.23 -13.25 -13.58
C ASP A 226 1.72 -12.68 -14.91
N GLN A 227 1.08 -13.51 -15.73
CA GLN A 227 0.49 -13.08 -16.98
C GLN A 227 -1.03 -13.04 -16.88
N VAL A 228 -1.63 -11.97 -17.39
CA VAL A 228 -3.07 -11.79 -17.52
C VAL A 228 -3.43 -11.43 -18.95
N SER A 229 -4.64 -11.75 -19.37
CA SER A 229 -5.16 -11.44 -20.71
C SER A 229 -6.41 -10.59 -20.61
N LEU A 230 -6.47 -9.52 -21.39
CA LEU A 230 -7.61 -8.61 -21.51
C LEU A 230 -8.18 -8.72 -22.92
N THR A 231 -9.51 -8.69 -23.03
CA THR A 231 -10.23 -8.50 -24.28
C THR A 231 -11.47 -7.66 -24.04
N TRP A 232 -11.99 -7.03 -25.08
CA TRP A 232 -13.26 -6.32 -25.04
C TRP A 232 -14.23 -6.99 -26.00
N LYS A 233 -15.50 -6.93 -25.69
CA LYS A 233 -16.56 -7.71 -26.38
C LYS A 233 -16.51 -7.65 -27.91
N ASP A 234 -16.18 -6.48 -28.45
CA ASP A 234 -16.17 -6.21 -29.87
C ASP A 234 -14.77 -6.15 -30.50
N SER A 235 -13.72 -6.51 -29.71
CA SER A 235 -12.34 -6.53 -30.19
C SER A 235 -11.95 -7.88 -30.77
N THR A 236 -11.12 -7.86 -31.81
CA THR A 236 -10.53 -9.04 -32.39
C THR A 236 -9.18 -9.36 -31.79
N GLY A 237 -9.17 -10.14 -30.70
CA GLY A 237 -7.92 -10.56 -30.06
C GLY A 237 -7.88 -10.26 -28.56
N PHE A 238 -6.77 -10.62 -27.96
CA PHE A 238 -6.52 -10.38 -26.54
C PHE A 238 -5.19 -9.61 -26.36
N ILE A 239 -5.11 -8.86 -25.27
CA ILE A 239 -3.93 -8.12 -24.85
C ILE A 239 -3.32 -8.86 -23.66
N ALA A 240 -2.11 -9.40 -23.82
CA ALA A 240 -1.37 -10.01 -22.74
C ALA A 240 -0.57 -8.96 -21.96
N LEU A 241 -0.76 -8.92 -20.64
CA LEU A 241 -0.05 -8.05 -19.71
C LEU A 241 0.76 -8.90 -18.74
N ASN A 242 2.00 -8.48 -18.47
CA ASN A 242 2.82 -9.05 -17.43
C ASN A 242 2.72 -8.16 -16.18
N VAL A 243 2.35 -8.78 -15.07
CA VAL A 243 2.16 -8.12 -13.77
C VAL A 243 3.27 -8.57 -12.82
N LEU A 244 4.05 -7.62 -12.33
CA LEU A 244 5.09 -7.87 -11.33
C LEU A 244 4.54 -7.54 -9.94
N ALA A 245 4.81 -8.40 -8.97
CA ALA A 245 4.44 -8.19 -7.57
C ALA A 245 5.49 -8.79 -6.64
N ASP A 246 5.76 -8.07 -5.55
CA ASP A 246 6.61 -8.48 -4.46
C ASP A 246 5.71 -8.83 -3.26
N VAL A 247 5.40 -10.12 -3.07
CA VAL A 247 4.42 -10.56 -2.07
C VAL A 247 5.10 -10.84 -0.73
N PHE A 248 4.66 -10.14 0.30
CA PHE A 248 5.17 -10.24 1.67
C PHE A 248 4.07 -10.59 2.65
N GLU A 249 4.42 -11.35 3.68
CA GLU A 249 3.50 -11.57 4.78
C GLU A 249 3.33 -10.29 5.60
N TYR A 250 2.09 -10.00 5.96
CA TYR A 250 1.79 -8.89 6.85
C TYR A 250 1.97 -9.29 8.30
N TYR A 251 2.71 -8.48 9.05
CA TYR A 251 2.81 -8.57 10.51
C TYR A 251 2.23 -7.29 11.12
N ALA A 252 1.29 -7.46 12.05
CA ALA A 252 0.77 -6.33 12.80
C ALA A 252 1.90 -5.67 13.62
N PRO A 253 1.88 -4.34 13.81
CA PRO A 253 2.81 -3.67 14.68
C PRO A 253 2.80 -4.29 16.09
N PHE A 254 3.95 -4.55 16.65
CA PHE A 254 4.12 -5.13 17.98
C PHE A 254 4.92 -4.19 18.90
N SER A 255 4.78 -4.37 20.22
CA SER A 255 5.45 -3.52 21.20
C SER A 255 6.95 -3.81 21.28
N LYS A 256 7.74 -2.85 21.78
CA LYS A 256 9.18 -3.06 22.00
C LYS A 256 9.46 -4.18 23.02
N ASP A 257 8.54 -4.41 23.95
CA ASP A 257 8.68 -5.44 24.97
C ASP A 257 8.53 -6.84 24.39
N ASP A 258 7.77 -6.97 23.29
CA ASP A 258 7.57 -8.24 22.59
C ASP A 258 8.76 -8.63 21.70
N LEU A 259 9.66 -7.68 21.35
CA LEU A 259 10.84 -7.92 20.51
C LEU A 259 11.73 -9.07 20.99
N ASN A 260 11.81 -9.26 22.31
CA ASN A 260 12.62 -10.32 22.91
C ASN A 260 11.92 -11.69 22.96
N GLN A 261 10.65 -11.75 22.56
CA GLN A 261 9.84 -12.96 22.62
C GLN A 261 9.60 -13.59 21.23
N VAL A 262 9.95 -12.88 20.16
CA VAL A 262 9.68 -13.33 18.77
C VAL A 262 10.80 -14.23 18.24
N PRO A 263 10.56 -15.01 17.16
CA PRO A 263 11.62 -15.69 16.43
C PRO A 263 12.54 -14.67 15.75
N GLN A 264 13.82 -14.98 15.62
CA GLN A 264 14.82 -14.12 15.00
C GLN A 264 15.75 -14.92 14.09
N LEU A 265 15.72 -14.64 12.79
CA LEU A 265 16.59 -15.26 11.82
C LEU A 265 17.95 -14.57 11.76
N VAL A 266 19.02 -15.35 11.87
CA VAL A 266 20.39 -14.91 11.56
C VAL A 266 20.95 -15.76 10.44
N ILE A 267 21.49 -15.11 9.40
CA ILE A 267 22.08 -15.75 8.21
C ILE A 267 23.58 -15.49 8.20
N GLU A 268 24.38 -16.56 8.13
CA GLU A 268 25.85 -16.46 8.13
C GLU A 268 26.47 -17.46 7.11
N PRO A 269 27.35 -16.98 6.21
CA PRO A 269 27.70 -15.59 5.95
C PRO A 269 26.60 -14.86 5.16
N ARG A 270 26.53 -13.52 5.27
CA ARG A 270 25.61 -12.69 4.45
C ARG A 270 26.12 -12.42 3.05
N GLU A 271 27.37 -12.75 2.78
CA GLU A 271 27.97 -12.61 1.46
C GLU A 271 28.94 -13.78 1.21
N ILE A 272 28.82 -14.39 0.04
CA ILE A 272 29.70 -15.43 -0.45
C ILE A 272 30.39 -14.90 -1.70
N ASP A 273 31.71 -14.75 -1.66
CA ASP A 273 32.51 -14.36 -2.81
C ASP A 273 33.24 -15.58 -3.39
N LEU A 274 32.80 -16.03 -4.56
CA LEU A 274 33.39 -17.15 -5.28
C LEU A 274 34.68 -16.80 -6.02
N LYS A 275 35.07 -15.50 -6.01
CA LYS A 275 36.20 -14.98 -6.80
C LYS A 275 36.01 -15.25 -8.29
N THR A 276 37.08 -15.60 -8.99
CA THR A 276 37.05 -15.94 -10.42
C THR A 276 36.75 -17.43 -10.57
N ILE A 277 35.72 -17.75 -11.35
CA ILE A 277 35.28 -19.12 -11.65
C ILE A 277 35.11 -19.30 -13.16
N LYS A 278 35.23 -20.54 -13.63
CA LYS A 278 34.93 -20.89 -15.04
C LYS A 278 33.43 -21.03 -15.23
N SER A 279 32.90 -20.61 -16.39
CA SER A 279 31.49 -20.75 -16.77
C SER A 279 31.00 -22.20 -16.82
N THR A 280 31.90 -23.20 -16.85
CA THR A 280 31.58 -24.64 -16.83
C THR A 280 31.66 -25.27 -15.43
N SER A 281 31.98 -24.51 -14.39
CA SER A 281 32.25 -24.99 -13.04
C SER A 281 31.09 -24.72 -12.09
N ILE A 282 30.21 -25.66 -11.88
CA ILE A 282 29.13 -25.60 -10.88
C ILE A 282 29.76 -25.41 -9.49
N GLN A 283 29.24 -24.46 -8.74
CA GLN A 283 29.67 -24.12 -7.40
C GLN A 283 28.66 -24.60 -6.35
N GLN A 284 29.16 -25.19 -5.27
CA GLN A 284 28.32 -25.54 -4.11
C GLN A 284 28.82 -24.77 -2.88
N LYS A 285 27.91 -24.18 -2.15
CA LYS A 285 28.18 -23.44 -0.91
C LYS A 285 27.13 -23.76 0.14
N GLU A 286 27.46 -23.44 1.36
CA GLU A 286 26.61 -23.66 2.52
C GLU A 286 26.48 -22.34 3.28
N VAL A 287 25.27 -22.07 3.77
CA VAL A 287 24.91 -20.91 4.58
C VAL A 287 24.22 -21.43 5.84
N MET A 288 24.63 -20.91 6.98
CA MET A 288 24.01 -21.26 8.26
C MET A 288 22.82 -20.34 8.51
N LEU A 289 21.67 -20.94 8.76
CA LEU A 289 20.46 -20.27 9.25
C LEU A 289 20.30 -20.60 10.72
N THR A 290 20.23 -19.60 11.59
CA THR A 290 20.14 -19.79 13.04
C THR A 290 18.94 -19.03 13.60
N ASN A 291 18.14 -19.66 14.44
CA ASN A 291 17.14 -19.00 15.24
C ASN A 291 17.77 -18.43 16.52
N LYS A 292 17.95 -17.12 16.59
CA LYS A 292 18.43 -16.41 17.80
C LYS A 292 17.29 -15.90 18.69
N GLY A 293 16.05 -16.11 18.27
CA GLY A 293 14.84 -15.72 19.00
C GLY A 293 14.46 -16.72 20.10
N ARG A 294 13.28 -16.51 20.68
CA ARG A 294 12.74 -17.33 21.77
C ARG A 294 11.52 -18.15 21.39
N GLN A 295 11.00 -18.00 20.18
CA GLN A 295 9.93 -18.80 19.61
C GLN A 295 10.45 -19.58 18.41
N VAL A 296 9.68 -20.57 17.97
CA VAL A 296 10.01 -21.38 16.79
C VAL A 296 10.07 -20.46 15.55
N LEU A 297 11.21 -20.50 14.87
CA LEU A 297 11.41 -19.83 13.60
C LEU A 297 10.97 -20.76 12.47
N GLU A 298 10.10 -20.27 11.61
CA GLU A 298 9.67 -20.95 10.39
C GLU A 298 10.27 -20.23 9.17
N ILE A 299 11.02 -20.96 8.35
CA ILE A 299 11.45 -20.50 7.03
C ILE A 299 10.34 -20.85 6.04
N LYS A 300 9.62 -19.86 5.58
CA LYS A 300 8.46 -20.02 4.69
C LYS A 300 8.86 -20.23 3.25
N LYS A 301 9.92 -19.54 2.81
CA LYS A 301 10.46 -19.67 1.45
C LYS A 301 11.90 -19.23 1.37
N VAL A 302 12.64 -19.81 0.44
CA VAL A 302 13.95 -19.31 -0.01
C VAL A 302 13.89 -19.15 -1.52
N GLN A 303 14.22 -17.95 -2.02
CA GLN A 303 14.12 -17.63 -3.44
C GLN A 303 15.38 -16.94 -3.95
N GLY A 304 15.98 -17.49 -5.00
CA GLY A 304 17.05 -16.84 -5.77
C GLY A 304 16.48 -15.97 -6.88
N ASN A 305 17.27 -15.00 -7.34
CA ASN A 305 16.88 -14.11 -8.44
C ASN A 305 17.20 -14.66 -9.85
N CYS A 306 17.46 -15.96 -9.97
CA CYS A 306 17.65 -16.64 -11.25
C CYS A 306 17.44 -18.15 -11.13
N ASP A 307 17.09 -18.81 -12.22
CA ASP A 307 17.02 -20.28 -12.35
C ASP A 307 18.39 -20.96 -12.25
N CYS A 308 19.47 -20.16 -12.23
CA CYS A 308 20.83 -20.61 -12.06
C CYS A 308 21.17 -21.04 -10.62
N LEU A 309 20.26 -20.81 -9.68
CA LEU A 309 20.40 -21.16 -8.27
C LEU A 309 19.47 -22.31 -7.88
N ARG A 310 20.01 -23.34 -7.27
CA ARG A 310 19.24 -24.37 -6.56
C ARG A 310 19.51 -24.24 -5.07
N LEU A 311 18.46 -24.16 -4.29
CA LEU A 311 18.49 -23.91 -2.84
C LEU A 311 17.80 -25.08 -2.14
N GLU A 312 18.50 -25.73 -1.21
CA GLU A 312 18.01 -26.93 -0.52
C GLU A 312 18.24 -26.80 0.99
N MET A 313 17.21 -27.07 1.77
CA MET A 313 17.30 -27.10 3.24
C MET A 313 16.61 -28.37 3.77
N PRO A 314 17.13 -28.96 4.90
CA PRO A 314 16.63 -30.24 5.41
C PRO A 314 15.26 -30.13 6.07
N LYS A 315 14.89 -28.95 6.55
CA LYS A 315 13.63 -28.66 7.24
C LYS A 315 13.30 -27.19 7.15
N THR A 316 12.09 -26.82 7.53
CA THR A 316 11.58 -25.43 7.46
C THR A 316 11.47 -24.76 8.83
N THR A 317 11.65 -25.49 9.93
CA THR A 317 11.49 -24.97 11.30
C THR A 317 12.77 -25.12 12.11
N LEU A 318 13.04 -24.12 12.97
CA LEU A 318 14.16 -24.12 13.92
C LEU A 318 13.65 -23.75 15.32
N ASP A 319 13.95 -24.58 16.30
CA ASP A 319 13.72 -24.26 17.70
C ASP A 319 14.63 -23.11 18.17
N PRO A 320 14.31 -22.45 19.29
CA PRO A 320 15.18 -21.43 19.87
C PRO A 320 16.63 -21.90 20.06
N GLY A 321 17.57 -21.17 19.47
CA GLY A 321 19.00 -21.50 19.50
C GLY A 321 19.45 -22.55 18.47
N GLU A 322 18.53 -23.16 17.74
CA GLU A 322 18.86 -24.17 16.73
C GLU A 322 19.39 -23.52 15.44
N SER A 323 20.24 -24.32 14.72
CA SER A 323 20.78 -23.91 13.42
C SER A 323 20.60 -25.03 12.39
N MET A 324 20.48 -24.63 11.12
CA MET A 324 20.51 -25.56 9.99
C MET A 324 21.34 -25.01 8.84
N VAL A 325 21.76 -25.92 7.96
CA VAL A 325 22.51 -25.57 6.75
C VAL A 325 21.55 -25.43 5.57
N LEU A 326 21.57 -24.28 4.92
CA LEU A 326 21.01 -24.05 3.59
C LEU A 326 22.12 -24.36 2.56
N LYS A 327 21.88 -25.33 1.70
CA LYS A 327 22.79 -25.68 0.59
C LYS A 327 22.41 -24.83 -0.63
N LEU A 328 23.44 -24.27 -1.25
CA LEU A 328 23.32 -23.43 -2.45
C LEU A 328 24.16 -24.06 -3.55
N VAL A 329 23.53 -24.32 -4.70
CA VAL A 329 24.21 -24.74 -5.94
C VAL A 329 24.03 -23.66 -6.97
N PHE A 330 25.12 -23.10 -7.46
CA PHE A 330 25.16 -22.09 -8.51
C PHE A 330 25.72 -22.67 -9.80
N ASP A 331 24.93 -22.61 -10.87
CA ASP A 331 25.33 -22.97 -12.23
C ASP A 331 25.66 -21.73 -13.04
N PRO A 332 26.94 -21.46 -13.34
CA PRO A 332 27.35 -20.28 -14.07
C PRO A 332 27.25 -20.41 -15.60
N VAL A 333 26.69 -21.50 -16.13
CA VAL A 333 26.57 -21.72 -17.59
C VAL A 333 25.88 -20.55 -18.28
N GLY A 334 26.44 -20.09 -19.41
CA GLY A 334 25.93 -18.96 -20.20
C GLY A 334 26.22 -17.59 -19.61
N ARG A 335 27.01 -17.49 -18.53
CA ARG A 335 27.37 -16.23 -17.88
C ARG A 335 28.81 -15.82 -18.18
N LYS A 336 29.07 -14.52 -18.13
CA LYS A 336 30.42 -13.94 -18.33
C LYS A 336 30.56 -12.60 -17.61
N GLY A 337 31.72 -12.36 -17.03
CA GLY A 337 32.02 -11.12 -16.32
C GLY A 337 31.59 -11.14 -14.86
N ILE A 338 31.33 -9.95 -14.29
CA ILE A 338 30.87 -9.81 -12.90
C ILE A 338 29.43 -10.32 -12.81
N ASP A 339 29.19 -11.22 -11.90
CA ASP A 339 27.88 -11.79 -11.63
C ASP A 339 27.56 -11.68 -10.13
N GLN A 340 26.37 -11.16 -9.80
CA GLN A 340 25.85 -11.05 -8.45
C GLN A 340 24.46 -11.65 -8.39
N ARG A 341 24.25 -12.56 -7.42
CA ARG A 341 22.98 -13.20 -7.16
C ARG A 341 22.47 -12.84 -5.78
N ASN A 342 21.19 -12.51 -5.74
CA ASN A 342 20.47 -12.20 -4.52
C ASN A 342 19.67 -13.45 -4.12
N ILE A 343 19.77 -13.85 -2.86
CA ILE A 343 19.02 -14.95 -2.30
C ILE A 343 18.22 -14.40 -1.11
N TYR A 344 16.90 -14.51 -1.21
CA TYR A 344 15.95 -14.01 -0.23
C TYR A 344 15.45 -15.18 0.63
N VAL A 345 15.41 -14.98 1.94
CA VAL A 345 14.86 -15.91 2.92
C VAL A 345 13.66 -15.26 3.57
N PHE A 346 12.48 -15.83 3.36
CA PHE A 346 11.21 -15.41 3.93
C PHE A 346 10.94 -16.24 5.19
N SER A 347 10.61 -15.59 6.29
CA SER A 347 10.41 -16.26 7.58
C SER A 347 9.31 -15.59 8.40
N ASN A 348 8.92 -16.25 9.50
CA ASN A 348 8.01 -15.66 10.50
C ASN A 348 8.73 -14.76 11.52
N ASP A 349 9.96 -14.31 11.25
CA ASP A 349 10.62 -13.24 11.99
C ASP A 349 9.90 -11.91 11.74
N PRO A 350 9.10 -11.36 12.67
CA PRO A 350 8.28 -10.19 12.38
C PRO A 350 9.09 -8.88 12.33
N VAL A 351 10.35 -8.91 12.78
CA VAL A 351 11.27 -7.75 12.72
C VAL A 351 11.91 -7.67 11.34
N ASN A 352 12.31 -8.83 10.80
CA ASN A 352 12.98 -8.94 9.51
C ASN A 352 12.40 -10.12 8.72
N PRO A 353 11.13 -10.01 8.26
CA PRO A 353 10.43 -11.14 7.64
C PRO A 353 11.05 -11.59 6.33
N VAL A 354 11.84 -10.72 5.71
CA VAL A 354 12.63 -11.03 4.51
C VAL A 354 14.06 -10.61 4.72
N GLN A 355 14.98 -11.56 4.64
CA GLN A 355 16.41 -11.29 4.73
C GLN A 355 17.12 -11.71 3.44
N LEU A 356 18.14 -10.94 3.08
CA LEU A 356 18.93 -11.10 1.86
C LEU A 356 20.34 -11.55 2.22
N PHE A 357 20.89 -12.51 1.47
CA PHE A 357 22.33 -12.72 1.36
C PHE A 357 22.77 -12.77 -0.10
N LEU A 358 24.06 -12.51 -0.34
CA LEU A 358 24.62 -12.29 -1.66
C LEU A 358 25.58 -13.42 -2.05
N LEU A 359 25.54 -13.80 -3.33
CA LEU A 359 26.57 -14.62 -3.99
C LEU A 359 27.21 -13.76 -5.09
N LYS A 360 28.53 -13.58 -5.01
CA LYS A 360 29.30 -12.78 -5.97
C LYS A 360 30.33 -13.67 -6.66
N SER A 361 30.56 -13.41 -7.95
CA SER A 361 31.58 -14.08 -8.74
C SER A 361 32.04 -13.22 -9.92
N ARG A 362 33.20 -13.60 -10.48
CA ARG A 362 33.62 -13.20 -11.83
C ARG A 362 33.67 -14.49 -12.67
N VAL A 363 32.84 -14.57 -13.69
CA VAL A 363 32.75 -15.74 -14.57
C VAL A 363 33.60 -15.54 -15.82
N GLU A 364 34.47 -16.53 -16.14
CA GLU A 364 35.34 -16.56 -17.31
C GLU A 364 35.01 -17.70 -18.27
#